data_7d25250cc435229431fdfa8894f23ab0
#
_entry.id   7d25250cc435229431fdfa8894f23ab0
#
_cell.length_a   1.000
_cell.length_b   1.000
_cell.length_c   1.000
_cell.angle_alpha   90.00
_cell.angle_beta   90.00
_cell.angle_gamma   90.00
#
_symmetry.space_group_name_H-M   'P 1'
#
loop_
_entity.id
_entity.type
_entity.pdbx_description
1 polymer ?
#
loop_
_entity_poly.entity_id
_entity_poly.type
_entity_poly.pdbx_seq_one_letter_code
_entity_poly.pdbx_strand_id
1 'polypeptide(L)'
;MEAIQFIHISDVNIGRKSDKLLFGQTGEKDGITTLKQVVSDAGKLQADFVFITGDLFDHPATEEDLAWIDEIFLPLDKTAVIYCQGDHDYMKSDGVLANYSFRSNIYVAGCSEYRNPVPASSAIYGVKHENATAMIDVIRFPKKNAVLYCAGYYSAGAQMAVLDELTPADDEMTNILLAHAGNHGAIPIDYPTIRKAGFDYIGLGHEASYKNMYNGRICYPGVLEPDNNRETGPHGYVQGKLSDGVVSVRLVPASQKEYKTIRYPVSNYMSDEELADELHRIIAREGEKNIYSIYLVRPEKCEKTFHLQEALATYRIAALSGEVYQREDYDEYRKANRGNAFGRLLDKLDADSPIREDGAKLAVDLVIERSKIYTRSSRKLNDRLYEETIRVVLENLKHDMDKLRTSKDIQAYEQAKERLAESPDVLDRLNEAWAMERKNKLELLTARNNQAQIVPRHRSRWIRTGIRAAIVPFVIFCIMALFLMPRAYIQMSERMNGTDVVRFLVTSILAIVLCFVIGYVFARLIDQNKADGIRKERADAERLERELAAKGEQLHEVRTGYQLQDTKRREIQSDVNAREDLVAQTIYKLQVMEEAMRMLE
;
A
#
# COMPACT_ATOMS: atom_id res chain seq x y z
N MET A 1 12.85 -23.20 14.69
CA MET A 1 13.38 -22.44 13.53
C MET A 1 14.20 -21.26 14.02
N GLU A 2 15.21 -20.82 13.27
CA GLU A 2 15.93 -19.59 13.63
C GLU A 2 14.97 -18.41 13.57
N ALA A 3 14.99 -17.54 14.58
CA ALA A 3 14.08 -16.42 14.65
C ALA A 3 14.47 -15.37 13.60
N ILE A 4 13.50 -14.81 12.89
CA ILE A 4 13.68 -13.70 11.95
C ILE A 4 13.64 -12.39 12.73
N GLN A 5 14.68 -11.57 12.63
CA GLN A 5 14.75 -10.23 13.19
C GLN A 5 14.59 -9.19 12.07
N PHE A 6 13.74 -8.20 12.27
CA PHE A 6 13.53 -7.17 11.26
C PHE A 6 13.34 -5.78 11.84
N ILE A 7 13.63 -4.80 11.00
CA ILE A 7 13.22 -3.40 11.19
C ILE A 7 12.19 -3.08 10.10
N HIS A 8 11.15 -2.34 10.47
CA HIS A 8 10.12 -1.90 9.54
C HIS A 8 9.95 -0.38 9.66
N ILE A 9 10.14 0.31 8.55
CA ILE A 9 9.93 1.75 8.36
C ILE A 9 8.96 2.02 7.21
N SER A 10 8.38 3.18 7.20
CA SER A 10 7.48 3.66 6.17
C SER A 10 7.49 5.18 6.16
N ASP A 11 7.02 5.79 5.08
CA ASP A 11 6.73 7.22 5.02
C ASP A 11 7.92 8.08 5.51
N VAL A 12 9.12 7.79 5.00
CA VAL A 12 10.34 8.56 5.28
C VAL A 12 10.26 9.93 4.63
N ASN A 13 9.57 10.03 3.49
CA ASN A 13 9.22 11.25 2.78
C ASN A 13 10.42 12.16 2.50
N ILE A 14 11.54 11.60 2.04
CA ILE A 14 12.73 12.38 1.69
C ILE A 14 12.36 13.40 0.60
N GLY A 15 12.72 14.67 0.85
CA GLY A 15 12.39 15.78 -0.03
C GLY A 15 11.12 16.53 0.35
N ARG A 16 10.32 16.01 1.28
CA ARG A 16 9.13 16.68 1.80
C ARG A 16 9.52 17.96 2.54
N LYS A 17 8.76 19.01 2.31
CA LYS A 17 8.93 20.27 3.01
C LYS A 17 8.09 20.25 4.28
N SER A 18 8.74 20.39 5.41
CA SER A 18 8.05 20.59 6.69
C SER A 18 7.26 21.91 6.69
N ASP A 19 6.20 21.96 7.49
CA ASP A 19 5.42 23.18 7.71
C ASP A 19 6.32 24.36 8.13
N LYS A 20 5.96 25.55 7.65
CA LYS A 20 6.69 26.77 8.04
C LYS A 20 6.54 27.02 9.53
N LEU A 21 7.65 27.20 10.20
CA LEU A 21 7.65 27.60 11.59
C LEU A 21 7.48 29.12 11.73
N LEU A 22 6.85 29.53 12.83
CA LEU A 22 6.77 30.91 13.21
C LEU A 22 8.17 31.42 13.61
N PHE A 23 8.92 30.60 14.35
CA PHE A 23 10.31 30.84 14.75
C PHE A 23 11.15 29.58 14.59
N GLY A 24 12.45 29.74 14.32
CA GLY A 24 13.40 28.66 14.17
C GLY A 24 13.48 28.07 12.76
N GLN A 25 14.21 26.97 12.62
CA GLN A 25 14.41 26.26 11.36
C GLN A 25 13.74 24.90 11.37
N THR A 26 13.20 24.49 10.25
CA THR A 26 12.39 23.28 10.11
C THR A 26 13.17 21.96 10.23
N GLY A 27 14.49 21.94 10.10
CA GLY A 27 15.28 20.69 10.18
C GLY A 27 15.09 19.79 8.95
N GLU A 28 15.19 20.34 7.75
CA GLU A 28 15.03 19.62 6.46
C GLU A 28 15.86 18.33 6.31
N LYS A 29 16.92 18.18 7.11
CA LYS A 29 17.80 17.00 7.10
C LYS A 29 17.49 15.96 8.19
N ASP A 30 16.47 16.18 9.01
CA ASP A 30 16.18 15.30 10.13
C ASP A 30 15.83 13.87 9.65
N GLY A 31 14.98 13.72 8.63
CA GLY A 31 14.63 12.41 8.06
C GLY A 31 15.84 11.60 7.57
N ILE A 32 16.81 12.28 6.96
CA ILE A 32 18.08 11.69 6.53
C ILE A 32 18.90 11.20 7.72
N THR A 33 18.97 12.01 8.78
CA THR A 33 19.71 11.68 10.00
C THR A 33 19.09 10.46 10.69
N THR A 34 17.77 10.45 10.79
CA THR A 34 17.03 9.33 11.39
C THR A 34 17.14 8.07 10.54
N LEU A 35 17.08 8.14 9.21
CA LEU A 35 17.29 7.00 8.34
C LEU A 35 18.68 6.38 8.53
N LYS A 36 19.73 7.20 8.62
CA LYS A 36 21.09 6.72 8.93
C LYS A 36 21.17 6.03 10.29
N GLN A 37 20.44 6.54 11.29
CA GLN A 37 20.34 5.91 12.60
C GLN A 37 19.65 4.54 12.49
N VAL A 38 18.55 4.42 11.73
CA VAL A 38 17.85 3.15 11.46
C VAL A 38 18.80 2.13 10.85
N VAL A 39 19.59 2.51 9.85
CA VAL A 39 20.57 1.63 9.21
C VAL A 39 21.65 1.18 10.20
N SER A 40 22.16 2.09 11.03
CA SER A 40 23.12 1.75 12.10
C SER A 40 22.53 0.75 13.09
N ASP A 41 21.28 0.95 13.48
CA ASP A 41 20.61 0.08 14.45
C ASP A 41 20.25 -1.29 13.83
N ALA A 42 19.90 -1.34 12.54
CA ALA A 42 19.73 -2.59 11.81
C ALA A 42 21.04 -3.42 11.80
N GLY A 43 22.17 -2.78 11.57
CA GLY A 43 23.49 -3.43 11.63
C GLY A 43 23.83 -3.95 13.03
N LYS A 44 23.58 -3.16 14.09
CA LYS A 44 23.81 -3.58 15.49
C LYS A 44 22.89 -4.74 15.89
N LEU A 45 21.63 -4.70 15.45
CA LEU A 45 20.65 -5.76 15.68
C LEU A 45 20.99 -7.03 14.90
N GLN A 46 21.84 -6.94 13.88
CA GLN A 46 22.04 -8.00 12.87
C GLN A 46 20.69 -8.43 12.27
N ALA A 47 19.88 -7.43 11.90
CA ALA A 47 18.56 -7.67 11.33
C ALA A 47 18.67 -8.50 10.04
N ASP A 48 17.78 -9.47 9.88
CA ASP A 48 17.67 -10.23 8.64
C ASP A 48 17.07 -9.39 7.53
N PHE A 49 16.11 -8.55 7.90
CA PHE A 49 15.38 -7.68 6.98
C PHE A 49 15.26 -6.25 7.49
N VAL A 50 15.29 -5.31 6.55
CA VAL A 50 14.71 -3.98 6.71
C VAL A 50 13.56 -3.86 5.72
N PHE A 51 12.36 -3.65 6.21
CA PHE A 51 11.17 -3.42 5.39
C PHE A 51 10.93 -1.92 5.24
N ILE A 52 10.73 -1.46 4.01
CA ILE A 52 10.35 -0.10 3.64
C ILE A 52 9.01 -0.21 2.89
N THR A 53 7.93 0.15 3.56
CA THR A 53 6.57 -0.02 3.02
C THR A 53 6.00 1.27 2.46
N GLY A 54 6.73 1.86 1.51
CA GLY A 54 6.33 2.99 0.70
C GLY A 54 6.79 4.35 1.20
N ASP A 55 6.67 5.32 0.31
CA ASP A 55 6.96 6.74 0.52
C ASP A 55 8.34 6.98 1.15
N LEU A 56 9.36 6.32 0.57
CA LEU A 56 10.74 6.63 0.90
C LEU A 56 11.08 8.06 0.47
N PHE A 57 10.51 8.50 -0.65
CA PHE A 57 10.60 9.85 -1.19
C PHE A 57 9.21 10.48 -1.32
N ASP A 58 9.13 11.79 -1.11
CA ASP A 58 7.90 12.61 -1.33
C ASP A 58 7.69 12.98 -2.82
N HIS A 59 8.44 12.37 -3.71
CA HIS A 59 8.44 12.60 -5.16
C HIS A 59 8.99 11.39 -5.90
N PRO A 60 8.74 11.26 -7.22
CA PRO A 60 9.41 10.25 -8.03
C PRO A 60 10.92 10.38 -7.92
N ALA A 61 11.60 9.30 -7.50
CA ALA A 61 13.01 9.29 -7.21
C ALA A 61 13.88 9.72 -8.40
N THR A 62 14.87 10.55 -8.15
CA THR A 62 15.92 10.93 -9.09
C THR A 62 17.11 9.96 -9.02
N GLU A 63 18.02 10.02 -9.98
CA GLU A 63 19.23 9.21 -9.96
C GLU A 63 20.14 9.56 -8.76
N GLU A 64 20.18 10.84 -8.37
CA GLU A 64 20.93 11.31 -7.21
C GLU A 64 20.32 10.76 -5.90
N ASP A 65 19.00 10.77 -5.78
CA ASP A 65 18.31 10.19 -4.64
C ASP A 65 18.62 8.71 -4.47
N LEU A 66 18.55 7.95 -5.56
CA LEU A 66 18.81 6.52 -5.54
C LEU A 66 20.27 6.20 -5.24
N ALA A 67 21.20 6.96 -5.81
CA ALA A 67 22.63 6.80 -5.54
C ALA A 67 22.95 7.08 -4.07
N TRP A 68 22.32 8.09 -3.51
CA TRP A 68 22.49 8.46 -2.12
C TRP A 68 21.88 7.42 -1.17
N ILE A 69 20.69 6.90 -1.45
CA ILE A 69 20.06 5.82 -0.67
C ILE A 69 20.90 4.54 -0.77
N ASP A 70 21.39 4.20 -1.96
CA ASP A 70 22.25 3.04 -2.16
C ASP A 70 23.51 3.11 -1.26
N GLU A 71 24.09 4.30 -1.14
CA GLU A 71 25.25 4.52 -0.26
C GLU A 71 24.90 4.39 1.23
N ILE A 72 23.73 4.87 1.66
CA ILE A 72 23.27 4.73 3.04
C ILE A 72 23.10 3.27 3.45
N PHE A 73 22.50 2.45 2.57
CA PHE A 73 22.24 1.04 2.87
C PHE A 73 23.41 0.10 2.57
N LEU A 74 24.47 0.57 1.93
CA LEU A 74 25.65 -0.23 1.59
C LEU A 74 26.30 -0.98 2.78
N PRO A 75 26.34 -0.42 4.01
CA PRO A 75 26.88 -1.12 5.18
C PRO A 75 26.10 -2.37 5.61
N LEU A 76 24.88 -2.57 5.12
CA LEU A 76 24.02 -3.70 5.46
C LEU A 76 24.27 -4.88 4.50
N ASP A 77 25.48 -5.43 4.51
CA ASP A 77 25.91 -6.51 3.61
C ASP A 77 25.22 -7.86 3.86
N LYS A 78 24.67 -8.07 5.07
CA LYS A 78 23.98 -9.30 5.50
C LYS A 78 22.48 -9.14 5.71
N THR A 79 21.94 -7.95 5.53
CA THR A 79 20.54 -7.63 5.72
C THR A 79 19.88 -7.42 4.35
N ALA A 80 18.75 -8.06 4.10
CA ALA A 80 17.97 -7.77 2.90
C ALA A 80 17.06 -6.55 3.16
N VAL A 81 17.19 -5.51 2.34
CA VAL A 81 16.35 -4.32 2.41
C VAL A 81 15.25 -4.43 1.37
N ILE A 82 14.02 -4.60 1.81
CA ILE A 82 12.86 -4.79 0.93
C ILE A 82 12.12 -3.47 0.82
N TYR A 83 12.13 -2.89 -0.38
CA TYR A 83 11.47 -1.63 -0.67
C TYR A 83 10.25 -1.84 -1.56
N CYS A 84 9.06 -1.70 -0.98
CA CYS A 84 7.79 -1.56 -1.71
C CYS A 84 7.51 -0.07 -1.89
N GLN A 85 7.09 0.34 -3.09
CA GLN A 85 6.84 1.76 -3.38
C GLN A 85 5.50 2.21 -2.80
N GLY A 86 5.41 3.50 -2.44
CA GLY A 86 4.17 4.17 -2.03
C GLY A 86 3.53 4.99 -3.16
N ASP A 87 2.59 5.82 -2.80
CA ASP A 87 1.84 6.64 -3.76
C ASP A 87 2.60 7.91 -4.20
N HIS A 88 3.60 8.35 -3.44
CA HIS A 88 4.48 9.45 -3.80
C HIS A 88 5.67 9.02 -4.68
N ASP A 89 6.21 7.83 -4.45
CA ASP A 89 7.44 7.33 -5.07
C ASP A 89 7.24 6.10 -5.96
N TYR A 90 6.02 5.88 -6.48
CA TYR A 90 5.72 4.71 -7.29
C TYR A 90 6.53 4.64 -8.59
N MET A 91 6.85 3.41 -8.98
CA MET A 91 7.65 3.14 -10.17
C MET A 91 6.86 3.37 -11.46
N LYS A 92 7.45 4.11 -12.41
CA LYS A 92 6.99 4.22 -13.79
C LYS A 92 7.91 3.40 -14.69
N SER A 93 7.37 2.89 -15.80
CA SER A 93 8.12 2.06 -16.75
C SER A 93 9.37 2.76 -17.34
N ASP A 94 9.30 4.08 -17.51
CA ASP A 94 10.37 4.96 -18.00
C ASP A 94 11.11 5.68 -16.86
N GLY A 95 10.73 5.41 -15.60
CA GLY A 95 11.30 6.05 -14.43
C GLY A 95 12.71 5.57 -14.10
N VAL A 96 13.46 6.41 -13.40
CA VAL A 96 14.84 6.11 -12.97
C VAL A 96 14.88 4.87 -12.09
N LEU A 97 13.93 4.71 -11.17
CA LEU A 97 13.86 3.58 -10.26
C LEU A 97 13.73 2.23 -10.99
N ALA A 98 13.05 2.19 -12.15
CA ALA A 98 12.90 0.98 -12.95
C ALA A 98 14.24 0.46 -13.50
N ASN A 99 15.18 1.36 -13.78
CA ASN A 99 16.44 1.08 -14.46
C ASN A 99 17.68 1.16 -13.55
N TYR A 100 17.54 1.67 -12.32
CA TYR A 100 18.66 1.86 -11.41
C TYR A 100 19.17 0.53 -10.84
N SER A 101 20.49 0.30 -10.86
CA SER A 101 21.14 -0.90 -10.31
C SER A 101 21.77 -0.59 -8.97
N PHE A 102 21.15 -1.07 -7.89
CA PHE A 102 21.70 -0.93 -6.55
C PHE A 102 22.94 -1.80 -6.32
N ARG A 103 23.95 -1.23 -5.67
CA ARG A 103 25.14 -1.95 -5.16
C ARG A 103 24.86 -2.58 -3.81
N SER A 104 23.97 -1.99 -3.04
CA SER A 104 23.48 -2.47 -1.76
C SER A 104 22.45 -3.60 -1.94
N ASN A 105 22.07 -4.24 -0.83
CA ASN A 105 21.08 -5.33 -0.83
C ASN A 105 19.63 -4.83 -0.86
N ILE A 106 19.32 -3.81 -1.67
CA ILE A 106 17.97 -3.30 -1.84
C ILE A 106 17.23 -4.12 -2.90
N TYR A 107 16.11 -4.70 -2.49
CA TYR A 107 15.14 -5.41 -3.29
C TYR A 107 13.95 -4.48 -3.53
N VAL A 108 13.83 -3.92 -4.73
CA VAL A 108 12.67 -3.07 -5.09
C VAL A 108 11.56 -3.98 -5.58
N ALA A 109 10.54 -4.17 -4.77
CA ALA A 109 9.51 -5.19 -4.95
C ALA A 109 8.10 -4.59 -5.10
N GLY A 110 7.19 -5.36 -5.70
CA GLY A 110 5.82 -4.96 -5.97
C GLY A 110 5.59 -4.35 -7.35
N CYS A 111 6.60 -4.38 -8.24
CA CYS A 111 6.55 -3.84 -9.60
C CYS A 111 7.39 -4.66 -10.60
N SER A 112 7.31 -5.98 -10.53
CA SER A 112 8.11 -6.87 -11.40
C SER A 112 7.81 -6.76 -12.90
N GLU A 113 6.71 -6.11 -13.26
CA GLU A 113 6.44 -5.76 -14.67
C GLU A 113 7.53 -4.84 -15.25
N TYR A 114 8.16 -4.00 -14.42
CA TYR A 114 9.14 -3.02 -14.86
C TYR A 114 10.58 -3.41 -14.53
N ARG A 115 10.80 -4.18 -13.46
CA ARG A 115 12.14 -4.63 -13.10
C ARG A 115 12.12 -5.93 -12.30
N ASN A 116 13.23 -6.68 -12.35
CA ASN A 116 13.45 -7.80 -11.44
C ASN A 116 13.73 -7.25 -10.01
N PRO A 117 12.96 -7.63 -8.98
CA PRO A 117 13.17 -7.15 -7.61
C PRO A 117 14.50 -7.63 -7.00
N VAL A 118 15.06 -8.73 -7.48
CA VAL A 118 16.31 -9.29 -6.93
C VAL A 118 17.53 -8.54 -7.50
N PRO A 119 18.34 -7.86 -6.66
CA PRO A 119 19.52 -7.15 -7.14
C PRO A 119 20.59 -8.12 -7.66
N ALA A 120 21.39 -7.66 -8.63
CA ALA A 120 22.46 -8.47 -9.23
C ALA A 120 23.52 -8.91 -8.20
N SER A 121 23.70 -8.16 -7.13
CA SER A 121 24.62 -8.46 -6.01
C SER A 121 24.11 -9.53 -5.04
N SER A 122 22.87 -10.01 -5.20
CA SER A 122 22.22 -10.89 -4.23
C SER A 122 22.80 -12.31 -4.23
N ALA A 123 23.78 -12.53 -3.38
CA ALA A 123 24.21 -13.87 -2.96
C ALA A 123 23.58 -14.30 -1.62
N ILE A 124 22.81 -13.42 -0.98
CA ILE A 124 22.26 -13.59 0.35
C ILE A 124 21.04 -14.53 0.29
N TYR A 125 20.98 -15.47 1.23
CA TYR A 125 19.80 -16.32 1.49
C TYR A 125 19.29 -17.22 0.35
N GLY A 126 19.99 -17.31 -0.81
CA GLY A 126 19.58 -18.16 -1.94
C GLY A 126 18.22 -17.74 -2.54
N VAL A 127 18.04 -16.46 -2.70
CA VAL A 127 16.77 -15.81 -3.08
C VAL A 127 16.22 -16.34 -4.41
N LYS A 128 14.92 -16.59 -4.45
CA LYS A 128 14.15 -16.91 -5.66
C LYS A 128 12.99 -15.93 -5.78
N HIS A 129 12.79 -15.40 -6.98
CA HIS A 129 11.70 -14.53 -7.33
C HIS A 129 10.64 -15.31 -8.14
N GLU A 130 9.40 -15.18 -7.74
CA GLU A 130 8.26 -15.76 -8.42
C GLU A 130 7.21 -14.65 -8.68
N ASN A 131 6.90 -14.37 -9.93
CA ASN A 131 5.83 -13.42 -10.26
C ASN A 131 4.48 -14.06 -9.94
N ALA A 132 3.84 -13.63 -8.87
CA ALA A 132 2.46 -14.04 -8.59
C ALA A 132 1.48 -13.27 -9.49
N THR A 133 1.69 -11.97 -9.69
CA THR A 133 0.89 -11.10 -10.57
C THR A 133 1.71 -9.88 -10.97
N ALA A 134 1.20 -9.04 -11.89
CA ALA A 134 1.85 -7.78 -12.27
C ALA A 134 2.04 -6.78 -11.09
N MET A 135 1.34 -6.96 -9.96
CA MET A 135 1.30 -6.03 -8.83
C MET A 135 1.84 -6.62 -7.53
N ILE A 136 2.06 -7.93 -7.46
CA ILE A 136 2.54 -8.61 -6.26
C ILE A 136 3.73 -9.48 -6.63
N ASP A 137 4.86 -9.17 -6.04
CA ASP A 137 6.05 -10.00 -6.12
C ASP A 137 6.09 -10.99 -4.97
N VAL A 138 6.48 -12.22 -5.27
CA VAL A 138 6.75 -13.26 -4.26
C VAL A 138 8.24 -13.52 -4.25
N ILE A 139 8.88 -13.19 -3.14
CA ILE A 139 10.33 -13.36 -2.97
C ILE A 139 10.59 -14.38 -1.87
N ARG A 140 11.21 -15.50 -2.24
CA ARG A 140 11.54 -16.58 -1.30
C ARG A 140 12.97 -16.43 -0.79
N PHE A 141 13.11 -16.54 0.52
CA PHE A 141 14.39 -16.55 1.24
C PHE A 141 14.59 -17.92 1.92
N PRO A 142 15.00 -18.97 1.18
CA PRO A 142 15.03 -20.33 1.71
C PRO A 142 15.92 -20.51 2.94
N LYS A 143 17.06 -19.80 3.03
CA LYS A 143 17.96 -19.87 4.18
C LYS A 143 17.35 -19.26 5.47
N LYS A 144 16.32 -18.43 5.34
CA LYS A 144 15.58 -17.83 6.47
C LYS A 144 14.19 -18.42 6.64
N ASN A 145 13.87 -19.41 5.82
CA ASN A 145 12.52 -20.03 5.81
C ASN A 145 11.42 -18.98 5.72
N ALA A 146 11.58 -17.99 4.84
CA ALA A 146 10.65 -16.87 4.69
C ALA A 146 10.20 -16.68 3.24
N VAL A 147 8.93 -16.32 3.08
CA VAL A 147 8.33 -15.88 1.82
C VAL A 147 7.75 -14.49 2.03
N LEU A 148 8.17 -13.54 1.22
CA LEU A 148 7.70 -12.17 1.23
C LEU A 148 6.76 -11.94 0.04
N TYR A 149 5.58 -11.46 0.33
CA TYR A 149 4.57 -11.01 -0.63
C TYR A 149 4.59 -9.49 -0.62
N CYS A 150 5.04 -8.89 -1.70
CA CYS A 150 5.30 -7.46 -1.78
C CYS A 150 4.34 -6.82 -2.79
N ALA A 151 3.48 -5.93 -2.32
CA ALA A 151 2.59 -5.14 -3.14
C ALA A 151 3.07 -3.68 -3.14
N GLY A 152 3.61 -3.22 -4.26
CA GLY A 152 3.95 -1.82 -4.46
C GLY A 152 2.75 -1.03 -5.00
N TYR A 153 2.72 0.26 -4.71
CA TYR A 153 1.77 1.17 -5.34
C TYR A 153 2.14 1.33 -6.82
N TYR A 154 1.18 1.16 -7.70
CA TYR A 154 1.46 0.98 -9.13
C TYR A 154 1.11 2.19 -9.99
N SER A 155 0.01 2.86 -9.68
CA SER A 155 -0.45 4.08 -10.35
C SER A 155 -1.63 4.68 -9.61
N ALA A 156 -2.00 5.93 -9.91
CA ALA A 156 -3.19 6.58 -9.37
C ALA A 156 -4.51 5.79 -9.64
N GLY A 157 -4.48 4.77 -10.50
CA GLY A 157 -5.58 3.84 -10.77
C GLY A 157 -5.46 2.48 -10.08
N ALA A 158 -4.38 2.22 -9.33
CA ALA A 158 -4.07 0.93 -8.72
C ALA A 158 -4.77 0.68 -7.38
N GLN A 159 -5.87 1.34 -7.10
CA GLN A 159 -6.66 1.12 -5.89
C GLN A 159 -7.56 -0.12 -6.04
N MET A 160 -6.94 -1.25 -6.36
CA MET A 160 -7.64 -2.52 -6.36
C MET A 160 -7.44 -3.18 -5.01
N ALA A 161 -8.48 -3.80 -4.48
CA ALA A 161 -8.42 -4.65 -3.29
C ALA A 161 -7.62 -5.95 -3.54
N VAL A 162 -6.43 -5.79 -4.15
CA VAL A 162 -5.57 -6.94 -4.53
C VAL A 162 -5.07 -7.71 -3.32
N LEU A 163 -5.07 -7.08 -2.14
CA LEU A 163 -4.63 -7.72 -0.91
C LEU A 163 -5.69 -8.63 -0.32
N ASP A 164 -6.97 -8.37 -0.56
CA ASP A 164 -8.08 -9.09 0.09
C ASP A 164 -8.23 -10.53 -0.44
N GLU A 165 -7.78 -10.80 -1.66
CA GLU A 165 -7.79 -12.14 -2.27
C GLU A 165 -6.45 -12.88 -2.09
N LEU A 166 -5.46 -12.25 -1.45
CA LEU A 166 -4.12 -12.81 -1.32
C LEU A 166 -4.06 -13.78 -0.14
N THR A 167 -3.62 -15.01 -0.43
CA THR A 167 -3.34 -16.03 0.58
C THR A 167 -1.93 -16.56 0.41
N PRO A 168 -1.23 -16.89 1.50
CA PRO A 168 0.06 -17.57 1.41
C PRO A 168 -0.06 -18.91 0.68
N ALA A 169 0.93 -19.19 -0.17
CA ALA A 169 0.98 -20.45 -0.93
C ALA A 169 1.82 -21.53 -0.25
N ASP A 170 2.48 -21.23 0.86
CA ASP A 170 3.43 -22.13 1.54
C ASP A 170 3.25 -22.07 3.05
N ASP A 171 2.57 -23.08 3.60
CA ASP A 171 2.28 -23.18 5.03
C ASP A 171 3.50 -23.60 5.87
N GLU A 172 4.57 -24.08 5.25
CA GLU A 172 5.79 -24.52 5.94
C GLU A 172 6.79 -23.37 6.17
N MET A 173 6.64 -22.27 5.45
CA MET A 173 7.51 -21.10 5.54
C MET A 173 6.82 -19.94 6.28
N THR A 174 7.63 -19.05 6.84
CA THR A 174 7.14 -17.79 7.43
C THR A 174 6.66 -16.87 6.31
N ASN A 175 5.39 -16.52 6.32
CA ASN A 175 4.75 -15.72 5.27
C ASN A 175 4.57 -14.27 5.74
N ILE A 176 5.20 -13.34 5.02
CA ILE A 176 5.21 -11.91 5.33
C ILE A 176 4.59 -11.14 4.16
N LEU A 177 3.57 -10.32 4.44
CA LEU A 177 3.01 -9.39 3.48
C LEU A 177 3.53 -7.98 3.75
N LEU A 178 3.99 -7.31 2.70
CA LEU A 178 4.44 -5.92 2.74
C LEU A 178 3.67 -5.11 1.69
N ALA A 179 3.08 -3.99 2.10
CA ALA A 179 2.33 -3.14 1.19
C ALA A 179 2.25 -1.69 1.66
N HIS A 180 2.12 -0.76 0.72
CA HIS A 180 1.68 0.60 1.02
C HIS A 180 0.17 0.66 0.89
N ALA A 181 -0.54 0.41 2.00
CA ALA A 181 -1.98 0.15 2.00
C ALA A 181 -2.69 0.84 3.17
N GLY A 182 -3.91 1.31 2.93
CA GLY A 182 -4.71 2.01 3.93
C GLY A 182 -5.96 2.65 3.32
N ASN A 183 -6.52 3.62 4.05
CA ASN A 183 -7.62 4.45 3.57
C ASN A 183 -7.06 5.63 2.76
N HIS A 184 -7.83 6.12 1.75
CA HIS A 184 -7.56 7.39 1.05
C HIS A 184 -6.22 7.50 0.31
N GLY A 185 -6.14 6.93 -0.89
CA GLY A 185 -4.99 7.12 -1.78
C GLY A 185 -4.05 5.93 -1.89
N ALA A 186 -3.96 5.10 -0.87
CA ALA A 186 -3.14 3.88 -0.86
C ALA A 186 -3.88 2.66 -1.44
N ILE A 187 -3.23 1.51 -1.44
CA ILE A 187 -3.87 0.23 -1.80
C ILE A 187 -4.98 -0.07 -0.77
N PRO A 188 -6.23 -0.26 -1.19
CA PRO A 188 -7.32 -0.57 -0.26
C PRO A 188 -7.08 -1.89 0.47
N ILE A 189 -7.47 -1.95 1.75
CA ILE A 189 -7.31 -3.13 2.59
C ILE A 189 -8.54 -3.34 3.49
N ASP A 190 -9.07 -4.57 3.51
CA ASP A 190 -10.03 -5.01 4.51
C ASP A 190 -9.32 -5.79 5.63
N TYR A 191 -9.13 -5.15 6.78
CA TYR A 191 -8.41 -5.76 7.91
C TYR A 191 -9.01 -7.09 8.41
N PRO A 192 -10.33 -7.26 8.52
CA PRO A 192 -10.94 -8.55 8.87
C PRO A 192 -10.60 -9.66 7.89
N THR A 193 -10.56 -9.38 6.59
CA THR A 193 -10.27 -10.36 5.54
C THR A 193 -8.78 -10.71 5.53
N ILE A 194 -7.90 -9.71 5.46
CA ILE A 194 -6.46 -9.97 5.37
C ILE A 194 -5.90 -10.63 6.65
N ARG A 195 -6.48 -10.36 7.81
CA ARG A 195 -6.14 -11.05 9.07
C ARG A 195 -6.34 -12.56 8.98
N LYS A 196 -7.37 -13.00 8.24
CA LYS A 196 -7.73 -14.42 8.08
C LYS A 196 -6.90 -15.11 6.99
N ALA A 197 -6.20 -14.36 6.16
CA ALA A 197 -5.46 -14.88 5.02
C ALA A 197 -4.30 -15.82 5.39
N GLY A 198 -3.81 -15.78 6.64
CA GLY A 198 -2.79 -16.71 7.13
C GLY A 198 -1.35 -16.16 7.12
N PHE A 199 -1.15 -14.86 6.89
CA PHE A 199 0.18 -14.24 7.02
C PHE A 199 0.65 -14.18 8.48
N ASP A 200 1.93 -14.45 8.72
CA ASP A 200 2.55 -14.35 10.04
C ASP A 200 2.80 -12.89 10.44
N TYR A 201 3.15 -12.05 9.46
CA TYR A 201 3.30 -10.61 9.65
C TYR A 201 2.79 -9.85 8.41
N ILE A 202 2.13 -8.73 8.65
CA ILE A 202 1.62 -7.82 7.64
C ILE A 202 2.16 -6.43 7.98
N GLY A 203 3.20 -6.02 7.25
CA GLY A 203 3.82 -4.70 7.37
C GLY A 203 3.21 -3.73 6.37
N LEU A 204 2.63 -2.65 6.87
CA LEU A 204 1.91 -1.67 6.06
C LEU A 204 2.50 -0.27 6.22
N GLY A 205 2.45 0.53 5.16
CA GLY A 205 2.77 1.96 5.14
C GLY A 205 1.53 2.82 4.84
N HIS A 206 1.71 4.13 4.71
CA HIS A 206 0.71 5.16 4.41
C HIS A 206 0.12 5.87 5.65
N GLU A 207 0.07 5.24 6.78
CA GLU A 207 -0.51 5.84 7.98
C GLU A 207 0.56 6.60 8.76
N ALA A 208 0.30 7.88 9.06
CA ALA A 208 1.28 8.75 9.72
C ALA A 208 1.62 8.32 11.16
N SER A 209 0.71 7.64 11.84
CA SER A 209 0.87 7.23 13.23
C SER A 209 1.16 5.73 13.36
N TYR A 210 1.99 5.37 14.33
CA TYR A 210 2.21 3.97 14.69
C TYR A 210 0.90 3.28 15.07
N LYS A 211 0.62 2.15 14.42
CA LYS A 211 -0.52 1.29 14.74
C LYS A 211 -0.06 -0.15 14.87
N ASN A 212 -0.40 -0.78 15.99
CA ASN A 212 -0.16 -2.19 16.25
C ASN A 212 -1.52 -2.89 16.44
N MET A 213 -1.88 -3.72 15.49
CA MET A 213 -3.17 -4.40 15.48
C MET A 213 -2.98 -5.92 15.55
N TYR A 214 -3.94 -6.59 16.17
CA TYR A 214 -3.99 -8.05 16.28
C TYR A 214 -2.72 -8.68 16.88
N ASN A 215 -2.23 -8.10 17.99
CA ASN A 215 -1.03 -8.53 18.71
C ASN A 215 0.25 -8.50 17.85
N GLY A 216 0.42 -7.45 17.05
CA GLY A 216 1.60 -7.26 16.23
C GLY A 216 1.53 -7.88 14.84
N ARG A 217 0.48 -8.63 14.52
CA ARG A 217 0.36 -9.27 13.21
C ARG A 217 0.18 -8.27 12.07
N ILE A 218 -0.54 -7.17 12.30
CA ILE A 218 -0.68 -6.06 11.35
C ILE A 218 -0.08 -4.82 11.99
N CYS A 219 0.88 -4.19 11.33
CA CYS A 219 1.62 -3.08 11.90
C CYS A 219 1.92 -1.99 10.87
N TYR A 220 1.67 -0.74 11.27
CA TYR A 220 2.12 0.48 10.61
C TYR A 220 3.20 1.12 11.47
N PRO A 221 4.40 1.43 10.95
CA PRO A 221 5.43 2.14 11.71
C PRO A 221 5.07 3.60 11.97
N GLY A 222 4.27 4.20 11.10
CA GLY A 222 4.06 5.64 11.03
C GLY A 222 5.17 6.34 10.25
N VAL A 223 5.09 7.66 10.13
CA VAL A 223 6.15 8.46 9.53
C VAL A 223 7.43 8.37 10.36
N LEU A 224 8.57 8.32 9.68
CA LEU A 224 9.86 8.22 10.36
C LEU A 224 10.22 9.53 11.10
N GLU A 225 9.94 10.67 10.49
CA GLU A 225 10.06 12.02 11.07
C GLU A 225 8.76 12.79 10.87
N PRO A 226 8.24 13.48 11.90
CA PRO A 226 7.04 14.28 11.73
C PRO A 226 7.36 15.61 11.01
N ASP A 227 6.49 15.99 10.07
CA ASP A 227 6.65 17.20 9.26
C ASP A 227 5.61 18.28 9.53
N ASN A 228 4.55 17.96 10.27
CA ASN A 228 3.48 18.88 10.59
C ASN A 228 2.92 18.66 12.01
N ASN A 229 2.10 19.58 12.47
CA ASN A 229 1.55 19.57 13.83
C ASN A 229 0.43 18.54 14.06
N ARG A 230 -0.01 17.81 13.04
CA ARG A 230 -0.96 16.69 13.17
C ARG A 230 -0.24 15.39 13.50
N GLU A 231 1.03 15.29 13.16
CA GLU A 231 1.90 14.14 13.41
C GLU A 231 2.52 14.27 14.81
N THR A 232 1.72 14.02 15.84
CA THR A 232 2.12 14.17 17.24
C THR A 232 2.55 12.87 17.87
N GLY A 233 3.36 12.94 18.94
CA GLY A 233 3.85 11.78 19.69
C GLY A 233 5.16 11.22 19.15
N PRO A 234 5.61 10.07 19.66
CA PRO A 234 6.89 9.48 19.28
C PRO A 234 6.82 8.87 17.88
N HIS A 235 7.81 9.21 17.06
CA HIS A 235 8.02 8.66 15.72
C HIS A 235 9.35 7.91 15.66
N GLY A 236 9.46 6.99 14.69
CA GLY A 236 10.65 6.15 14.55
C GLY A 236 10.37 4.92 13.73
N TYR A 237 10.90 3.78 14.14
CA TYR A 237 10.77 2.53 13.40
C TYR A 237 10.22 1.41 14.28
N VAL A 238 9.66 0.39 13.64
CA VAL A 238 9.23 -0.83 14.31
C VAL A 238 10.39 -1.82 14.32
N GLN A 239 10.78 -2.29 15.49
CA GLN A 239 11.63 -3.46 15.66
C GLN A 239 10.75 -4.69 15.87
N GLY A 240 10.97 -5.72 15.04
CA GLY A 240 10.17 -6.93 15.09
C GLY A 240 11.01 -8.20 15.16
N LYS A 241 10.39 -9.25 15.72
CA LYS A 241 10.91 -10.60 15.77
C LYS A 241 9.80 -11.59 15.47
N LEU A 242 10.07 -12.52 14.56
CA LEU A 242 9.20 -13.65 14.23
C LEU A 242 9.89 -14.94 14.66
N SER A 243 9.21 -15.75 15.45
CA SER A 243 9.69 -17.06 15.90
C SER A 243 8.51 -17.98 16.12
N ASP A 244 8.54 -19.16 15.51
CA ASP A 244 7.55 -20.23 15.70
C ASP A 244 6.09 -19.75 15.51
N GLY A 245 5.85 -18.94 14.46
CA GLY A 245 4.53 -18.38 14.13
C GLY A 245 4.06 -17.25 15.06
N VAL A 246 4.92 -16.81 16.00
CA VAL A 246 4.63 -15.70 16.90
C VAL A 246 5.41 -14.46 16.50
N VAL A 247 4.70 -13.36 16.27
CA VAL A 247 5.28 -12.05 16.02
C VAL A 247 5.33 -11.22 17.30
N SER A 248 6.45 -10.54 17.52
CA SER A 248 6.61 -9.52 18.55
C SER A 248 7.15 -8.24 17.91
N VAL A 249 6.43 -7.14 18.07
CA VAL A 249 6.80 -5.83 17.51
C VAL A 249 6.77 -4.76 18.58
N ARG A 250 7.65 -3.77 18.46
CA ARG A 250 7.65 -2.56 19.29
C ARG A 250 8.08 -1.36 18.46
N LEU A 251 7.50 -0.20 18.74
CA LEU A 251 8.01 1.06 18.25
C LEU A 251 9.32 1.41 18.98
N VAL A 252 10.34 1.77 18.23
CA VAL A 252 11.59 2.35 18.74
C VAL A 252 11.58 3.82 18.34
N PRO A 253 11.40 4.74 19.28
CA PRO A 253 11.49 6.19 18.99
C PRO A 253 12.89 6.54 18.49
N ALA A 254 12.95 7.16 17.33
CA ALA A 254 14.22 7.52 16.67
C ALA A 254 14.18 8.91 16.04
N SER A 255 13.01 9.53 15.94
CA SER A 255 12.86 10.87 15.36
C SER A 255 13.71 11.91 16.09
N GLN A 256 14.23 12.88 15.33
CA GLN A 256 15.07 13.96 15.86
C GLN A 256 14.23 15.03 16.59
N LYS A 257 12.94 15.05 16.32
CA LYS A 257 11.99 16.03 16.86
C LYS A 257 10.61 15.38 17.08
N GLU A 258 9.83 16.03 17.92
CA GLU A 258 8.39 15.76 18.10
C GLU A 258 7.63 17.08 17.98
N TYR A 259 6.42 17.06 17.44
CA TYR A 259 5.49 18.18 17.57
C TYR A 259 4.77 18.09 18.90
N LYS A 260 4.90 19.16 19.72
CA LYS A 260 4.32 19.23 21.07
C LYS A 260 3.44 20.44 21.23
N THR A 261 2.39 20.30 22.00
CA THR A 261 1.48 21.40 22.34
C THR A 261 1.69 21.84 23.78
N ILE A 262 1.94 23.14 23.97
CA ILE A 262 2.00 23.77 25.28
C ILE A 262 0.75 24.63 25.43
N ARG A 263 -0.07 24.35 26.43
CA ARG A 263 -1.16 25.23 26.88
C ARG A 263 -0.79 25.84 28.20
N TYR A 264 -0.57 27.14 28.21
CA TYR A 264 -0.09 27.85 29.41
C TYR A 264 -1.08 28.92 29.86
N PRO A 265 -1.57 28.88 31.13
CA PRO A 265 -2.48 29.89 31.65
C PRO A 265 -1.77 31.19 31.89
N VAL A 266 -2.31 32.30 31.39
CA VAL A 266 -1.77 33.64 31.55
C VAL A 266 -2.75 34.58 32.27
N SER A 267 -2.24 35.67 32.86
CA SER A 267 -3.06 36.67 33.53
C SER A 267 -2.60 38.09 33.16
N ASN A 268 -3.42 39.13 33.47
CA ASN A 268 -3.06 40.51 33.28
C ASN A 268 -1.85 40.95 34.12
N TYR A 269 -1.52 40.24 35.18
CA TYR A 269 -0.46 40.57 36.13
C TYR A 269 0.89 39.95 35.78
N MET A 270 0.90 38.94 34.91
CA MET A 270 2.11 38.25 34.45
C MET A 270 2.89 39.16 33.50
N SER A 271 4.20 39.33 33.70
CA SER A 271 5.07 40.06 32.77
C SER A 271 5.45 39.17 31.56
N ASP A 272 5.97 39.80 30.50
CA ASP A 272 6.47 39.07 29.32
C ASP A 272 7.71 38.24 29.70
N GLU A 273 8.56 38.73 30.59
CA GLU A 273 9.74 38.05 31.10
C GLU A 273 9.37 36.81 31.94
N GLU A 274 8.42 36.95 32.88
CA GLU A 274 7.94 35.84 33.68
C GLU A 274 7.35 34.72 32.80
N LEU A 275 6.58 35.09 31.79
CA LEU A 275 6.01 34.13 30.85
C LEU A 275 7.10 33.48 29.99
N ALA A 276 8.05 34.25 29.50
CA ALA A 276 9.17 33.72 28.73
C ALA A 276 10.00 32.73 29.55
N ASP A 277 10.32 33.05 30.82
CA ASP A 277 11.07 32.16 31.72
C ASP A 277 10.32 30.83 31.97
N GLU A 278 9.00 30.89 32.13
CA GLU A 278 8.20 29.67 32.27
C GLU A 278 8.20 28.80 31.01
N LEU A 279 8.01 29.42 29.84
CA LEU A 279 8.04 28.70 28.57
C LEU A 279 9.43 28.11 28.32
N HIS A 280 10.51 28.83 28.63
CA HIS A 280 11.89 28.31 28.55
C HIS A 280 12.06 27.06 29.43
N ARG A 281 11.57 27.11 30.69
CA ARG A 281 11.63 25.94 31.59
C ARG A 281 10.86 24.73 31.05
N ILE A 282 9.68 24.98 30.49
CA ILE A 282 8.88 23.90 29.89
C ILE A 282 9.61 23.33 28.67
N ILE A 283 10.09 24.17 27.76
CA ILE A 283 10.79 23.73 26.54
C ILE A 283 12.08 22.97 26.88
N ALA A 284 12.86 23.46 27.85
CA ALA A 284 14.07 22.78 28.31
C ALA A 284 13.77 21.36 28.88
N ARG A 285 12.68 21.25 29.64
CA ARG A 285 12.25 19.96 30.17
C ARG A 285 11.74 19.01 29.09
N GLU A 286 10.94 19.51 28.15
CA GLU A 286 10.31 18.69 27.09
C GLU A 286 11.25 18.41 25.91
N GLY A 287 12.35 19.19 25.77
CA GLY A 287 13.40 19.00 24.77
C GLY A 287 13.45 20.13 23.73
N GLU A 288 14.56 20.86 23.69
CA GLU A 288 14.76 22.03 22.82
C GLU A 288 14.73 21.73 21.31
N LYS A 289 14.94 20.47 20.94
CA LYS A 289 14.87 20.01 19.54
C LYS A 289 13.45 19.88 18.99
N ASN A 290 12.46 19.81 19.88
CA ASN A 290 11.06 19.63 19.50
C ASN A 290 10.46 20.91 18.89
N ILE A 291 9.35 20.76 18.21
CA ILE A 291 8.58 21.84 17.60
C ILE A 291 7.34 22.08 18.46
N TYR A 292 7.11 23.34 18.82
CA TYR A 292 6.06 23.68 19.77
C TYR A 292 4.95 24.51 19.14
N SER A 293 3.70 24.10 19.39
CA SER A 293 2.51 24.94 19.24
C SER A 293 2.11 25.44 20.62
N ILE A 294 2.23 26.75 20.86
CA ILE A 294 2.01 27.38 22.17
C ILE A 294 0.67 28.11 22.15
N TYR A 295 -0.22 27.72 23.06
CA TYR A 295 -1.51 28.34 23.29
C TYR A 295 -1.50 29.04 24.65
N LEU A 296 -1.56 30.38 24.65
CA LEU A 296 -1.67 31.19 25.85
C LEU A 296 -3.13 31.22 26.28
N VAL A 297 -3.47 30.42 27.29
CA VAL A 297 -4.83 30.30 27.80
C VAL A 297 -5.10 31.42 28.76
N ARG A 298 -5.93 32.39 28.35
CA ARG A 298 -6.23 33.61 29.12
C ARG A 298 -7.69 33.63 29.56
N PRO A 299 -7.97 34.14 30.79
CA PRO A 299 -9.34 34.40 31.21
C PRO A 299 -9.97 35.50 30.34
N GLU A 300 -11.30 35.49 30.23
CA GLU A 300 -12.09 36.41 29.38
C GLU A 300 -11.72 37.90 29.58
N LYS A 301 -11.36 38.28 30.80
CA LYS A 301 -10.99 39.63 31.14
C LYS A 301 -9.50 39.92 31.01
N CYS A 302 -8.72 39.04 30.43
CA CYS A 302 -7.29 39.27 30.19
C CYS A 302 -7.13 39.93 28.83
N GLU A 303 -6.92 41.24 28.81
CA GLU A 303 -6.69 42.02 27.60
C GLU A 303 -5.21 42.17 27.25
N LYS A 304 -4.31 41.71 28.14
CA LYS A 304 -2.85 41.84 27.96
C LYS A 304 -2.37 41.08 26.72
N THR A 305 -1.63 41.74 25.87
CA THR A 305 -0.88 41.16 24.76
C THR A 305 0.54 40.88 25.21
N PHE A 306 1.05 39.68 24.96
CA PHE A 306 2.39 39.26 25.29
C PHE A 306 3.30 39.34 24.06
N HIS A 307 4.52 39.87 24.24
CA HIS A 307 5.52 40.03 23.18
C HIS A 307 6.67 39.05 23.42
N LEU A 308 6.54 37.85 22.88
CA LEU A 308 7.45 36.72 23.11
C LEU A 308 8.38 36.43 21.93
N GLN A 309 8.34 37.25 20.85
CA GLN A 309 9.08 37.00 19.62
C GLN A 309 10.58 36.85 19.85
N GLU A 310 11.18 37.77 20.61
CA GLU A 310 12.61 37.74 20.87
C GLU A 310 13.00 36.58 21.80
N ALA A 311 12.19 36.34 22.84
CA ALA A 311 12.45 35.28 23.80
C ALA A 311 12.36 33.87 23.20
N LEU A 312 11.45 33.65 22.23
CA LEU A 312 11.22 32.37 21.60
C LEU A 312 11.96 32.17 20.27
N ALA A 313 12.68 33.19 19.76
CA ALA A 313 13.31 33.17 18.44
C ALA A 313 14.33 32.02 18.23
N THR A 314 14.93 31.52 19.31
CA THR A 314 15.92 30.43 19.28
C THR A 314 15.29 29.05 19.23
N TYR A 315 14.01 28.92 19.52
CA TYR A 315 13.29 27.66 19.53
C TYR A 315 12.51 27.41 18.24
N ARG A 316 12.12 26.18 18.03
CA ARG A 316 11.26 25.76 16.89
C ARG A 316 9.80 25.96 17.29
N ILE A 317 9.18 27.04 16.88
CA ILE A 317 7.80 27.36 17.21
C ILE A 317 6.93 27.31 15.93
N ALA A 318 6.01 26.39 15.89
CA ALA A 318 5.05 26.24 14.79
C ALA A 318 3.92 27.27 14.90
N ALA A 319 3.39 27.47 16.11
CA ALA A 319 2.31 28.40 16.37
C ALA A 319 2.43 29.03 17.74
N LEU A 320 2.05 30.32 17.82
CA LEU A 320 1.88 31.05 19.08
C LEU A 320 0.54 31.79 18.98
N SER A 321 -0.44 31.39 19.76
CA SER A 321 -1.78 31.97 19.74
C SER A 321 -2.35 32.15 21.15
N GLY A 322 -3.31 33.04 21.29
CA GLY A 322 -4.08 33.21 22.52
C GLY A 322 -5.39 32.46 22.45
N GLU A 323 -5.65 31.61 23.41
CA GLU A 323 -6.99 31.03 23.64
C GLU A 323 -7.64 31.79 24.81
N VAL A 324 -8.89 32.21 24.65
CA VAL A 324 -9.65 32.79 25.76
C VAL A 324 -10.25 31.64 26.57
N TYR A 325 -9.78 31.48 27.79
CA TYR A 325 -10.37 30.53 28.72
C TYR A 325 -11.46 31.23 29.52
N GLN A 326 -12.70 30.93 29.15
CA GLN A 326 -13.86 31.33 29.96
C GLN A 326 -13.99 30.31 31.11
N ARG A 327 -13.39 30.58 32.24
CA ARG A 327 -13.70 29.84 33.44
C ARG A 327 -14.85 30.54 34.16
N GLU A 328 -16.07 30.35 33.69
CA GLU A 328 -17.24 30.56 34.53
C GLU A 328 -17.14 29.54 35.68
N ASP A 329 -17.42 29.99 36.90
CA ASP A 329 -17.46 29.11 38.05
C ASP A 329 -18.78 28.36 38.03
N TYR A 330 -18.87 27.36 37.16
CA TYR A 330 -20.08 26.52 37.00
C TYR A 330 -20.51 25.89 38.32
N ASP A 331 -19.60 25.66 39.27
CA ASP A 331 -19.92 25.06 40.57
C ASP A 331 -20.74 26.02 41.42
N GLU A 332 -20.46 27.33 41.37
CA GLU A 332 -21.28 28.32 42.04
C GLU A 332 -22.69 28.46 41.38
N TYR A 333 -22.74 28.40 40.06
CA TYR A 333 -24.02 28.36 39.34
C TYR A 333 -24.80 27.06 39.64
N ARG A 334 -24.15 25.90 39.70
CA ARG A 334 -24.77 24.63 40.12
C ARG A 334 -25.34 24.73 41.52
N LYS A 335 -24.58 25.28 42.47
CA LYS A 335 -25.05 25.46 43.85
C LYS A 335 -26.27 26.39 43.93
N ALA A 336 -26.26 27.47 43.17
CA ALA A 336 -27.35 28.49 43.15
C ALA A 336 -28.64 27.99 42.46
N ASN A 337 -28.50 27.02 41.52
CA ASN A 337 -29.60 26.58 40.65
C ASN A 337 -29.97 25.10 40.86
N ARG A 338 -29.64 24.52 42.02
CA ARG A 338 -30.03 23.14 42.33
C ARG A 338 -31.55 22.96 42.24
N GLY A 339 -31.97 21.98 41.43
CA GLY A 339 -33.36 21.56 41.29
C GLY A 339 -34.23 22.39 40.34
N ASN A 340 -33.71 23.46 39.71
CA ASN A 340 -34.42 24.19 38.66
C ASN A 340 -33.97 23.77 37.24
N ALA A 341 -34.58 24.32 36.20
CA ALA A 341 -34.32 23.98 34.81
C ALA A 341 -32.87 24.29 34.39
N PHE A 342 -32.30 25.42 34.84
CA PHE A 342 -30.92 25.78 34.54
C PHE A 342 -29.90 24.84 35.24
N GLY A 343 -30.23 24.38 36.45
CA GLY A 343 -29.38 23.36 37.13
C GLY A 343 -29.29 22.06 36.34
N ARG A 344 -30.40 21.61 35.74
CA ARG A 344 -30.36 20.42 34.85
C ARG A 344 -29.51 20.62 33.59
N LEU A 345 -29.46 21.84 33.04
CA LEU A 345 -28.53 22.13 31.94
C LEU A 345 -27.08 22.10 32.40
N LEU A 346 -26.75 22.64 33.59
CA LEU A 346 -25.41 22.58 34.18
C LEU A 346 -24.94 21.16 34.46
N ASP A 347 -25.86 20.24 34.75
CA ASP A 347 -25.52 18.82 34.94
C ASP A 347 -25.09 18.12 33.65
N LYS A 348 -25.46 18.67 32.47
CA LYS A 348 -25.01 18.16 31.16
C LYS A 348 -23.55 18.51 30.80
N LEU A 349 -22.88 19.33 31.60
CA LEU A 349 -21.45 19.69 31.39
C LEU A 349 -20.49 18.49 31.52
N ASP A 350 -20.90 17.43 32.21
CA ASP A 350 -20.13 16.21 32.38
C ASP A 350 -20.48 15.19 31.27
N ALA A 351 -20.24 15.53 30.01
CA ALA A 351 -20.66 14.77 28.84
C ALA A 351 -19.60 13.79 28.35
N ASP A 352 -20.06 12.68 27.72
CA ASP A 352 -19.22 11.55 27.30
C ASP A 352 -18.40 11.77 26.01
N SER A 353 -18.53 12.93 25.37
CA SER A 353 -17.80 13.23 24.13
C SER A 353 -17.40 14.70 24.02
N PRO A 354 -16.26 15.04 23.36
CA PRO A 354 -15.79 16.43 23.22
C PRO A 354 -16.83 17.38 22.61
N ILE A 355 -17.54 16.97 21.57
CA ILE A 355 -18.57 17.80 20.91
C ILE A 355 -19.75 18.08 21.86
N ARG A 356 -20.19 17.08 22.63
CA ARG A 356 -21.26 17.23 23.63
C ARG A 356 -20.80 18.12 24.79
N GLU A 357 -19.58 17.94 25.25
CA GLU A 357 -18.99 18.76 26.31
C GLU A 357 -18.90 20.22 25.87
N ASP A 358 -18.36 20.47 24.67
CA ASP A 358 -18.25 21.81 24.10
C ASP A 358 -19.63 22.44 23.80
N GLY A 359 -20.59 21.61 23.33
CA GLY A 359 -21.99 22.03 23.15
C GLY A 359 -22.66 22.40 24.47
N ALA A 360 -22.46 21.61 25.52
CA ALA A 360 -22.98 21.92 26.85
C ALA A 360 -22.38 23.20 27.43
N LYS A 361 -21.07 23.38 27.30
CA LYS A 361 -20.38 24.61 27.72
C LYS A 361 -20.92 25.81 26.96
N LEU A 362 -21.03 25.75 25.64
CA LEU A 362 -21.57 26.82 24.83
C LEU A 362 -23.00 27.18 25.25
N ALA A 363 -23.87 26.17 25.44
CA ALA A 363 -25.26 26.38 25.88
C ALA A 363 -25.32 27.09 27.24
N VAL A 364 -24.53 26.61 28.20
CA VAL A 364 -24.47 27.20 29.56
C VAL A 364 -23.95 28.62 29.50
N ASP A 365 -22.87 28.88 28.79
CA ASP A 365 -22.25 30.20 28.69
C ASP A 365 -23.16 31.22 28.05
N LEU A 366 -23.84 30.86 26.97
CA LEU A 366 -24.82 31.73 26.32
C LEU A 366 -25.99 32.08 27.23
N VAL A 367 -26.49 31.12 28.04
CA VAL A 367 -27.53 31.38 29.02
C VAL A 367 -27.04 32.29 30.14
N ILE A 368 -25.81 32.05 30.66
CA ILE A 368 -25.22 32.90 31.70
C ILE A 368 -25.02 34.31 31.16
N GLU A 369 -24.42 34.48 30.01
CA GLU A 369 -24.14 35.77 29.40
C GLU A 369 -25.44 36.56 29.18
N ARG A 370 -26.43 35.93 28.59
CA ARG A 370 -27.70 36.58 28.34
C ARG A 370 -28.45 36.93 29.63
N SER A 371 -28.37 36.07 30.66
CA SER A 371 -29.02 36.32 31.94
C SER A 371 -28.42 37.50 32.72
N LYS A 372 -27.15 37.82 32.51
CA LYS A 372 -26.46 38.98 33.13
C LYS A 372 -27.15 40.33 32.76
N ILE A 373 -27.82 40.39 31.61
CA ILE A 373 -28.58 41.58 31.20
C ILE A 373 -29.75 41.84 32.16
N TYR A 374 -30.33 40.79 32.74
CA TYR A 374 -31.52 40.88 33.61
C TYR A 374 -31.16 40.85 35.11
N THR A 375 -30.03 40.19 35.47
CA THR A 375 -29.74 39.84 36.87
C THR A 375 -28.48 40.48 37.43
N ARG A 376 -27.92 41.53 36.87
CA ARG A 376 -26.66 42.25 37.19
C ARG A 376 -25.63 41.61 38.15
N SER A 377 -26.03 40.73 39.10
CA SER A 377 -25.15 40.05 40.06
C SER A 377 -25.66 38.71 40.61
N SER A 378 -26.88 38.26 40.22
CA SER A 378 -27.45 37.01 40.74
C SER A 378 -27.06 35.82 39.86
N ARG A 379 -26.43 34.81 40.49
CA ARG A 379 -26.14 33.52 39.85
C ARG A 379 -27.35 32.58 39.78
N LYS A 380 -28.46 32.95 40.41
CA LYS A 380 -29.70 32.17 40.44
C LYS A 380 -30.66 32.65 39.33
N LEU A 381 -30.99 31.72 38.41
CA LEU A 381 -32.05 31.92 37.40
C LEU A 381 -33.30 31.19 37.86
N ASN A 382 -34.42 31.91 38.00
CA ASN A 382 -35.71 31.23 38.15
C ASN A 382 -36.17 30.66 36.79
N ASP A 383 -37.08 29.68 36.82
CA ASP A 383 -37.50 28.97 35.60
C ASP A 383 -38.08 29.90 34.55
N ARG A 384 -38.84 30.94 34.94
CA ARG A 384 -39.40 31.91 34.00
C ARG A 384 -38.32 32.72 33.27
N LEU A 385 -37.35 33.22 34.02
CA LEU A 385 -36.22 33.96 33.44
C LEU A 385 -35.36 33.06 32.55
N TYR A 386 -35.18 31.80 32.95
CA TYR A 386 -34.50 30.80 32.15
C TYR A 386 -35.19 30.54 30.81
N GLU A 387 -36.52 30.33 30.81
CA GLU A 387 -37.32 30.14 29.58
C GLU A 387 -37.25 31.37 28.65
N GLU A 388 -37.36 32.61 29.20
CA GLU A 388 -37.22 33.83 28.42
C GLU A 388 -35.78 33.96 27.83
N THR A 389 -34.76 33.58 28.58
CA THR A 389 -33.36 33.60 28.15
C THR A 389 -33.10 32.60 27.04
N ILE A 390 -33.56 31.35 27.20
CA ILE A 390 -33.39 30.29 26.18
C ILE A 390 -34.00 30.69 24.86
N ARG A 391 -35.19 31.24 24.85
CA ARG A 391 -35.86 31.64 23.59
C ARG A 391 -34.99 32.58 22.76
N VAL A 392 -34.38 33.58 23.40
CA VAL A 392 -33.50 34.53 22.71
C VAL A 392 -32.16 33.89 22.30
N VAL A 393 -31.62 33.03 23.16
CA VAL A 393 -30.38 32.30 22.84
C VAL A 393 -30.58 31.38 21.64
N LEU A 394 -31.70 30.65 21.58
CA LEU A 394 -32.04 29.79 20.44
C LEU A 394 -32.22 30.56 19.13
N GLU A 395 -32.90 31.73 19.17
CA GLU A 395 -33.02 32.58 17.99
C GLU A 395 -31.66 33.07 17.48
N ASN A 396 -30.77 33.51 18.39
CA ASN A 396 -29.42 33.94 18.04
C ASN A 396 -28.58 32.81 17.50
N LEU A 397 -28.60 31.64 18.14
CA LEU A 397 -27.89 30.44 17.66
C LEU A 397 -28.34 30.06 16.24
N LYS A 398 -29.63 30.02 15.98
CA LYS A 398 -30.16 29.75 14.63
C LYS A 398 -29.65 30.76 13.62
N HIS A 399 -29.71 32.06 13.95
CA HIS A 399 -29.21 33.09 13.06
C HIS A 399 -27.69 32.94 12.76
N ASP A 400 -26.89 32.69 13.78
CA ASP A 400 -25.43 32.52 13.64
C ASP A 400 -25.07 31.25 12.86
N MET A 401 -25.80 30.14 13.09
CA MET A 401 -25.68 28.91 12.31
C MET A 401 -26.02 29.13 10.84
N ASP A 402 -27.10 29.80 10.53
CA ASP A 402 -27.51 30.11 9.16
C ASP A 402 -26.46 30.98 8.45
N LYS A 403 -25.89 31.96 9.16
CA LYS A 403 -24.82 32.79 8.64
C LYS A 403 -23.56 31.96 8.32
N LEU A 404 -23.19 31.01 9.17
CA LEU A 404 -22.06 30.13 8.93
C LEU A 404 -22.34 29.16 7.76
N ARG A 405 -23.53 28.56 7.70
CA ARG A 405 -23.94 27.68 6.60
C ARG A 405 -24.00 28.38 5.25
N THR A 406 -24.35 29.68 5.23
CA THR A 406 -24.38 30.51 4.01
C THR A 406 -23.01 31.08 3.63
N SER A 407 -21.94 30.79 4.37
CA SER A 407 -20.59 31.19 3.99
C SER A 407 -20.18 30.56 2.66
N LYS A 408 -19.40 31.28 1.84
CA LYS A 408 -18.98 30.81 0.51
C LYS A 408 -18.22 29.49 0.57
N ASP A 409 -17.41 29.30 1.61
CA ASP A 409 -16.57 28.12 1.76
C ASP A 409 -17.40 26.89 2.12
N ILE A 410 -18.37 27.02 3.02
CA ILE A 410 -19.30 25.94 3.35
C ILE A 410 -20.18 25.59 2.16
N GLN A 411 -20.71 26.59 1.43
CA GLN A 411 -21.51 26.33 0.23
C GLN A 411 -20.70 25.62 -0.86
N ALA A 412 -19.43 26.00 -1.05
CA ALA A 412 -18.55 25.35 -2.00
C ALA A 412 -18.20 23.91 -1.58
N TYR A 413 -18.04 23.67 -0.28
CA TYR A 413 -17.84 22.31 0.27
C TYR A 413 -19.09 21.43 0.08
N GLU A 414 -20.26 21.92 0.43
CA GLU A 414 -21.52 21.18 0.26
C GLU A 414 -21.81 20.86 -1.22
N GLN A 415 -21.56 21.81 -2.13
CA GLN A 415 -21.70 21.56 -3.57
C GLN A 415 -20.71 20.50 -4.07
N ALA A 416 -19.47 20.50 -3.56
CA ALA A 416 -18.50 19.49 -3.90
C ALA A 416 -18.92 18.10 -3.38
N LYS A 417 -19.46 18.04 -2.17
CA LYS A 417 -19.99 16.82 -1.56
C LYS A 417 -21.23 16.28 -2.29
N GLU A 418 -22.12 17.16 -2.75
CA GLU A 418 -23.27 16.78 -3.57
C GLU A 418 -22.81 16.18 -4.92
N ARG A 419 -21.86 16.81 -5.60
CA ARG A 419 -21.26 16.26 -6.83
C ARG A 419 -20.61 14.88 -6.59
N LEU A 420 -20.00 14.69 -5.43
CA LEU A 420 -19.43 13.40 -5.06
C LEU A 420 -20.53 12.35 -4.87
N ALA A 421 -21.64 12.72 -4.19
CA ALA A 421 -22.77 11.81 -3.98
C ALA A 421 -23.46 11.43 -5.30
N GLU A 422 -23.52 12.34 -6.27
CA GLU A 422 -24.06 12.08 -7.61
C GLU A 422 -23.11 11.27 -8.50
N SER A 423 -21.82 11.25 -8.16
CA SER A 423 -20.80 10.53 -8.92
C SER A 423 -20.94 9.02 -8.69
N PRO A 424 -21.06 8.20 -9.77
CA PRO A 424 -21.24 6.77 -9.61
C PRO A 424 -20.03 6.12 -8.94
N ASP A 425 -20.28 5.28 -7.96
CA ASP A 425 -19.25 4.39 -7.42
C ASP A 425 -19.12 3.19 -8.36
N VAL A 426 -18.00 3.11 -9.04
CA VAL A 426 -17.73 2.06 -10.03
C VAL A 426 -16.57 1.16 -9.61
N LEU A 427 -16.09 1.30 -8.37
CA LEU A 427 -14.91 0.58 -7.89
C LEU A 427 -15.06 -0.93 -8.01
N ASP A 428 -16.20 -1.49 -7.59
CA ASP A 428 -16.46 -2.91 -7.70
C ASP A 428 -16.50 -3.38 -9.16
N ARG A 429 -17.14 -2.61 -10.03
CA ARG A 429 -17.19 -2.91 -11.47
C ARG A 429 -15.82 -2.81 -12.14
N LEU A 430 -15.00 -1.86 -11.68
CA LEU A 430 -13.63 -1.72 -12.13
C LEU A 430 -12.80 -2.94 -11.70
N ASN A 431 -12.95 -3.39 -10.46
CA ASN A 431 -12.29 -4.57 -9.93
C ASN A 431 -12.71 -5.84 -10.68
N GLU A 432 -14.00 -6.01 -10.96
CA GLU A 432 -14.51 -7.12 -11.77
C GLU A 432 -13.94 -7.09 -13.20
N ALA A 433 -13.92 -5.91 -13.84
CA ALA A 433 -13.37 -5.75 -15.18
C ALA A 433 -11.87 -6.11 -15.23
N TRP A 434 -11.11 -5.71 -14.23
CA TRP A 434 -9.71 -6.10 -14.06
C TRP A 434 -9.52 -7.60 -13.88
N ALA A 435 -10.33 -8.22 -13.03
CA ALA A 435 -10.28 -9.66 -12.81
C ALA A 435 -10.59 -10.43 -14.09
N MET A 436 -11.58 -9.96 -14.87
CA MET A 436 -11.94 -10.57 -16.16
C MET A 436 -10.84 -10.39 -17.20
N GLU A 437 -10.26 -9.20 -17.33
CA GLU A 437 -9.14 -8.92 -18.25
C GLU A 437 -7.94 -9.79 -17.92
N ARG A 438 -7.59 -9.91 -16.66
CA ARG A 438 -6.49 -10.73 -16.16
C ARG A 438 -6.72 -12.23 -16.45
N LYS A 439 -7.93 -12.73 -16.16
CA LYS A 439 -8.30 -14.10 -16.48
C LYS A 439 -8.16 -14.37 -17.98
N ASN A 440 -8.68 -13.48 -18.82
CA ASN A 440 -8.56 -13.58 -20.27
C ASN A 440 -7.09 -13.55 -20.75
N LYS A 441 -6.24 -12.70 -20.15
CA LYS A 441 -4.79 -12.65 -20.44
C LYS A 441 -4.10 -13.97 -20.10
N LEU A 442 -4.45 -14.59 -18.98
CA LEU A 442 -3.94 -15.90 -18.58
C LEU A 442 -4.38 -17.00 -19.55
N GLU A 443 -5.65 -17.02 -19.95
CA GLU A 443 -6.18 -17.95 -20.94
C GLU A 443 -5.48 -17.78 -22.29
N LEU A 444 -5.22 -16.53 -22.72
CA LEU A 444 -4.49 -16.21 -23.94
C LEU A 444 -3.04 -16.72 -23.89
N LEU A 445 -2.34 -16.50 -22.77
CA LEU A 445 -0.97 -17.02 -22.57
C LEU A 445 -0.94 -18.54 -22.60
N THR A 446 -1.92 -19.18 -21.98
CA THR A 446 -2.06 -20.65 -21.99
C THR A 446 -2.32 -21.16 -23.42
N ALA A 447 -3.18 -20.49 -24.17
CA ALA A 447 -3.45 -20.82 -25.58
C ALA A 447 -2.19 -20.68 -26.45
N ARG A 448 -1.41 -19.61 -26.28
CA ARG A 448 -0.12 -19.38 -26.95
C ARG A 448 0.92 -20.44 -26.61
N ASN A 449 1.02 -20.81 -25.34
CA ASN A 449 1.95 -21.84 -24.89
C ASN A 449 1.58 -23.22 -25.46
N ASN A 450 0.30 -23.55 -25.48
CA ASN A 450 -0.20 -24.78 -26.09
C ASN A 450 0.06 -24.82 -27.62
N GLN A 451 -0.13 -23.68 -28.31
CA GLN A 451 0.19 -23.53 -29.74
C GLN A 451 1.70 -23.73 -30.00
N ALA A 452 2.56 -23.20 -29.13
CA ALA A 452 4.01 -23.34 -29.27
C ALA A 452 4.49 -24.80 -29.08
N GLN A 453 3.72 -25.64 -28.39
CA GLN A 453 4.03 -27.06 -28.20
C GLN A 453 3.63 -27.94 -29.41
N ILE A 454 2.89 -27.40 -30.39
CA ILE A 454 2.52 -28.09 -31.62
C ILE A 454 3.70 -28.08 -32.58
N VAL A 455 4.60 -29.05 -32.47
CA VAL A 455 5.85 -29.11 -33.25
C VAL A 455 5.66 -29.86 -34.57
N PRO A 456 6.06 -29.27 -35.73
CA PRO A 456 6.03 -30.01 -37.01
C PRO A 456 7.10 -31.10 -37.03
N ARG A 457 6.70 -32.32 -37.45
CA ARG A 457 7.60 -33.47 -37.51
C ARG A 457 8.50 -33.45 -38.74
N HIS A 458 9.77 -33.76 -38.56
CA HIS A 458 10.79 -33.75 -39.61
C HIS A 458 10.73 -34.94 -40.57
N ARG A 459 10.97 -34.66 -41.88
CA ARG A 459 11.09 -35.60 -43.01
C ARG A 459 12.07 -36.76 -42.74
N SER A 460 13.04 -36.61 -41.89
CA SER A 460 14.02 -37.62 -41.47
C SER A 460 13.41 -38.85 -40.76
N ARG A 461 12.18 -38.78 -40.22
CA ARG A 461 11.50 -39.91 -39.56
C ARG A 461 10.97 -40.93 -40.56
N TRP A 462 10.50 -40.50 -41.70
CA TRP A 462 9.97 -41.42 -42.73
C TRP A 462 11.07 -42.31 -43.29
N ILE A 463 12.23 -41.74 -43.58
CA ILE A 463 13.42 -42.46 -44.02
C ILE A 463 13.87 -43.47 -42.95
N ARG A 464 13.94 -43.07 -41.68
CA ARG A 464 14.28 -44.02 -40.59
C ARG A 464 13.30 -45.16 -40.42
N THR A 465 12.02 -44.94 -40.63
CA THR A 465 11.00 -45.99 -40.55
C THR A 465 11.11 -46.94 -41.77
N GLY A 466 11.36 -46.39 -42.95
CA GLY A 466 11.64 -47.20 -44.15
C GLY A 466 12.89 -48.06 -43.97
N ILE A 467 13.99 -47.52 -43.46
CA ILE A 467 15.21 -48.27 -43.13
C ILE A 467 14.93 -49.39 -42.10
N ARG A 468 14.18 -49.08 -41.01
CA ARG A 468 13.81 -50.10 -40.01
C ARG A 468 12.97 -51.22 -40.58
N ALA A 469 12.04 -50.92 -41.47
CA ALA A 469 11.21 -51.93 -42.15
C ALA A 469 12.03 -52.83 -43.11
N ALA A 470 13.10 -52.30 -43.70
CA ALA A 470 14.02 -53.05 -44.57
C ALA A 470 15.06 -53.88 -43.81
N ILE A 471 15.31 -53.59 -42.50
CA ILE A 471 16.32 -54.34 -41.71
C ILE A 471 15.98 -55.81 -41.58
N VAL A 472 14.73 -56.16 -41.28
CA VAL A 472 14.32 -57.57 -41.08
C VAL A 472 14.54 -58.40 -42.32
N PRO A 473 14.02 -58.07 -43.52
CA PRO A 473 14.30 -58.83 -44.73
C PRO A 473 15.77 -58.82 -45.11
N PHE A 474 16.51 -57.73 -44.82
CA PHE A 474 17.95 -57.70 -45.06
C PHE A 474 18.72 -58.68 -44.15
N VAL A 475 18.36 -58.76 -42.87
CA VAL A 475 18.96 -59.73 -41.92
C VAL A 475 18.62 -61.14 -42.33
N ILE A 476 17.35 -61.41 -42.73
CA ILE A 476 16.94 -62.73 -43.24
C ILE A 476 17.75 -63.10 -44.51
N PHE A 477 17.93 -62.13 -45.40
CA PHE A 477 18.75 -62.33 -46.60
C PHE A 477 20.19 -62.67 -46.25
N CYS A 478 20.81 -61.91 -45.29
CA CYS A 478 22.18 -62.20 -44.85
C CYS A 478 22.30 -63.60 -44.19
N ILE A 479 21.30 -63.99 -43.39
CA ILE A 479 21.26 -65.31 -42.78
C ILE A 479 21.12 -66.40 -43.86
N MET A 480 20.23 -66.24 -44.82
CA MET A 480 20.08 -67.14 -45.94
C MET A 480 21.35 -67.21 -46.78
N ALA A 481 21.99 -66.07 -47.05
CA ALA A 481 23.23 -66.04 -47.79
C ALA A 481 24.40 -66.74 -47.04
N LEU A 482 24.49 -66.58 -45.72
CA LEU A 482 25.57 -67.16 -44.88
C LEU A 482 25.39 -68.67 -44.63
N PHE A 483 24.13 -69.13 -44.45
CA PHE A 483 23.88 -70.49 -44.01
C PHE A 483 23.31 -71.43 -45.13
N LEU A 484 22.58 -70.89 -46.05
CA LEU A 484 21.92 -71.73 -47.13
C LEU A 484 22.70 -71.67 -48.44
N MET A 485 23.28 -70.58 -48.84
CA MET A 485 24.08 -70.50 -50.07
C MET A 485 25.29 -71.38 -50.09
N PRO A 486 26.12 -71.48 -49.05
CA PRO A 486 27.28 -72.41 -49.09
C PRO A 486 26.84 -73.88 -49.22
N ARG A 487 25.75 -74.27 -48.53
CA ARG A 487 25.20 -75.62 -48.63
C ARG A 487 24.51 -75.88 -49.97
N ALA A 488 23.74 -74.95 -50.47
CA ALA A 488 23.13 -74.96 -51.76
C ALA A 488 24.17 -74.96 -52.91
N TYR A 489 25.23 -74.16 -52.72
CA TYR A 489 26.35 -74.08 -53.68
C TYR A 489 27.09 -75.41 -53.78
N ILE A 490 27.29 -76.12 -52.69
CA ILE A 490 27.93 -77.45 -52.70
C ILE A 490 27.03 -78.48 -53.30
N GLN A 491 25.71 -78.45 -53.10
CA GLN A 491 24.76 -79.39 -53.68
C GLN A 491 24.26 -79.05 -55.09
N MET A 492 24.36 -77.80 -55.51
CA MET A 492 23.81 -77.28 -56.78
C MET A 492 24.91 -76.87 -57.77
N SER A 493 26.19 -77.10 -57.47
CA SER A 493 27.28 -76.78 -58.42
C SER A 493 27.24 -77.52 -59.73
N GLU A 494 26.40 -78.60 -59.81
CA GLU A 494 26.17 -79.37 -61.06
C GLU A 494 24.87 -78.99 -61.81
N ARG A 495 23.99 -78.11 -61.27
CA ARG A 495 22.65 -77.82 -61.86
C ARG A 495 22.17 -76.37 -61.90
N MET A 496 22.87 -75.39 -61.32
CA MET A 496 22.39 -73.99 -61.41
C MET A 496 23.18 -73.21 -62.46
N ASN A 497 22.46 -72.72 -63.46
CA ASN A 497 23.01 -71.73 -64.42
C ASN A 497 23.17 -70.38 -63.66
N GLY A 498 24.18 -69.61 -64.00
CA GLY A 498 24.46 -68.29 -63.39
C GLY A 498 23.28 -67.30 -63.42
N THR A 499 22.30 -67.56 -64.28
CA THR A 499 21.02 -66.81 -64.38
C THR A 499 20.11 -67.00 -63.16
N ASP A 500 20.13 -68.10 -62.44
CA ASP A 500 19.25 -68.34 -61.28
C ASP A 500 19.79 -67.70 -60.04
N VAL A 501 21.10 -67.56 -59.88
CA VAL A 501 21.77 -66.80 -58.81
C VAL A 501 21.46 -65.32 -59.00
N VAL A 502 21.53 -64.82 -60.23
CA VAL A 502 21.21 -63.44 -60.53
C VAL A 502 19.72 -63.14 -60.25
N ARG A 503 18.83 -64.07 -60.64
CA ARG A 503 17.35 -63.96 -60.33
C ARG A 503 17.10 -63.91 -58.84
N PHE A 504 17.76 -64.74 -58.02
CA PHE A 504 17.62 -64.73 -56.55
C PHE A 504 18.13 -63.44 -55.95
N LEU A 505 19.29 -62.94 -56.36
CA LEU A 505 19.83 -61.65 -55.89
C LEU A 505 18.92 -60.51 -56.27
N VAL A 506 18.44 -60.44 -57.51
CA VAL A 506 17.55 -59.40 -57.98
C VAL A 506 16.19 -59.45 -57.25
N THR A 507 15.59 -60.65 -57.05
CA THR A 507 14.31 -60.76 -56.29
C THR A 507 14.49 -60.36 -54.80
N SER A 508 15.63 -60.72 -54.20
CA SER A 508 15.94 -60.32 -52.80
C SER A 508 16.16 -58.85 -52.64
N ILE A 509 16.88 -58.21 -53.56
CA ILE A 509 17.08 -56.77 -53.59
C ILE A 509 15.71 -56.07 -53.80
N LEU A 510 14.94 -56.54 -54.74
CA LEU A 510 13.58 -56.04 -55.00
C LEU A 510 12.69 -56.16 -53.76
N ALA A 511 12.73 -57.28 -53.03
CA ALA A 511 11.98 -57.48 -51.80
C ALA A 511 12.42 -56.48 -50.68
N ILE A 512 13.73 -56.24 -50.52
CA ILE A 512 14.24 -55.26 -49.56
C ILE A 512 13.79 -53.86 -49.93
N VAL A 513 13.92 -53.50 -51.21
CA VAL A 513 13.47 -52.19 -51.74
C VAL A 513 11.97 -52.03 -51.56
N LEU A 514 11.18 -53.07 -51.84
CA LEU A 514 9.72 -53.04 -51.67
C LEU A 514 9.33 -52.84 -50.19
N CYS A 515 9.99 -53.53 -49.27
CA CYS A 515 9.79 -53.36 -47.82
C CYS A 515 10.18 -51.96 -47.36
N PHE A 516 11.26 -51.40 -47.87
CA PHE A 516 11.62 -50.01 -47.62
C PHE A 516 10.53 -49.05 -48.12
N VAL A 517 10.08 -49.21 -49.36
CA VAL A 517 9.03 -48.36 -49.97
C VAL A 517 7.73 -48.50 -49.22
N ILE A 518 7.31 -49.71 -48.86
CA ILE A 518 6.10 -49.92 -48.06
C ILE A 518 6.22 -49.25 -46.70
N GLY A 519 7.33 -49.44 -45.99
CA GLY A 519 7.58 -48.79 -44.68
C GLY A 519 7.63 -47.27 -44.79
N TYR A 520 8.23 -46.76 -45.87
CA TYR A 520 8.27 -45.32 -46.14
C TYR A 520 6.88 -44.75 -46.44
N VAL A 521 6.13 -45.41 -47.34
CA VAL A 521 4.76 -44.99 -47.73
C VAL A 521 3.81 -45.08 -46.54
N PHE A 522 3.89 -46.18 -45.76
CA PHE A 522 3.06 -46.34 -44.57
C PHE A 522 3.36 -45.28 -43.51
N ALA A 523 4.64 -44.98 -43.24
CA ALA A 523 5.04 -43.91 -42.36
C ALA A 523 4.56 -42.55 -42.87
N ARG A 524 4.63 -42.32 -44.17
CA ARG A 524 4.14 -41.10 -44.83
C ARG A 524 2.64 -40.94 -44.72
N LEU A 525 1.85 -42.02 -44.94
CA LEU A 525 0.39 -41.99 -44.82
C LEU A 525 -0.06 -41.74 -43.38
N ILE A 526 0.59 -42.39 -42.40
CA ILE A 526 0.31 -42.16 -40.99
C ILE A 526 0.64 -40.71 -40.62
N ASP A 527 1.75 -40.17 -41.10
CA ASP A 527 2.15 -38.79 -40.82
C ASP A 527 1.28 -37.77 -41.59
N GLN A 528 0.76 -38.12 -42.78
CA GLN A 528 -0.23 -37.25 -43.46
C GLN A 528 -1.54 -37.15 -42.69
N ASN A 529 -2.11 -38.29 -42.25
CA ASN A 529 -3.30 -38.27 -41.38
C ASN A 529 -3.07 -37.54 -40.05
N LYS A 530 -1.87 -37.68 -39.47
CA LYS A 530 -1.49 -36.90 -38.27
C LYS A 530 -1.22 -35.44 -38.59
N ALA A 531 -0.65 -35.11 -39.77
CA ALA A 531 -0.43 -33.75 -40.21
C ALA A 531 -1.73 -32.99 -40.44
N ASP A 532 -2.77 -33.63 -40.95
CA ASP A 532 -4.08 -33.03 -41.11
C ASP A 532 -4.76 -32.81 -39.75
N GLY A 533 -4.60 -33.74 -38.79
CA GLY A 533 -5.00 -33.55 -37.40
C GLY A 533 -4.25 -32.37 -36.74
N ILE A 534 -2.93 -32.30 -36.89
CA ILE A 534 -2.11 -31.20 -36.37
C ILE A 534 -2.47 -29.88 -37.04
N ARG A 535 -2.77 -29.85 -38.35
CA ARG A 535 -3.24 -28.64 -39.05
C ARG A 535 -4.56 -28.15 -38.50
N LYS A 536 -5.49 -29.08 -38.22
CA LYS A 536 -6.79 -28.76 -37.63
C LYS A 536 -6.62 -28.23 -36.20
N GLU A 537 -5.85 -28.93 -35.37
CA GLU A 537 -5.53 -28.47 -34.02
C GLU A 537 -4.85 -27.08 -34.00
N ARG A 538 -3.95 -26.82 -34.96
CA ARG A 538 -3.30 -25.52 -35.10
C ARG A 538 -4.28 -24.45 -35.55
N ALA A 539 -5.15 -24.74 -36.51
CA ALA A 539 -6.18 -23.81 -36.96
C ALA A 539 -7.19 -23.48 -35.82
N ASP A 540 -7.56 -24.49 -35.03
CA ASP A 540 -8.44 -24.32 -33.89
C ASP A 540 -7.75 -23.48 -32.78
N ALA A 541 -6.46 -23.72 -32.54
CA ALA A 541 -5.65 -22.92 -31.59
C ALA A 541 -5.49 -21.47 -32.06
N GLU A 542 -5.23 -21.24 -33.36
CA GLU A 542 -5.14 -19.87 -33.94
C GLU A 542 -6.50 -19.16 -33.92
N ARG A 543 -7.61 -19.90 -34.06
CA ARG A 543 -8.95 -19.34 -33.92
C ARG A 543 -9.23 -18.93 -32.48
N LEU A 544 -8.93 -19.80 -31.51
CA LEU A 544 -9.09 -19.52 -30.08
C LEU A 544 -8.23 -18.32 -29.64
N GLU A 545 -6.98 -18.23 -30.11
CA GLU A 545 -6.12 -17.09 -29.83
C GLU A 545 -6.72 -15.76 -30.33
N ARG A 546 -7.27 -15.75 -31.56
CA ARG A 546 -7.92 -14.56 -32.12
C ARG A 546 -9.18 -14.18 -31.33
N GLU A 547 -9.99 -15.17 -30.94
CA GLU A 547 -11.19 -14.94 -30.13
C GLU A 547 -10.84 -14.38 -28.75
N LEU A 548 -9.81 -14.93 -28.09
CA LEU A 548 -9.33 -14.43 -26.79
C LEU A 548 -8.68 -13.05 -26.90
N ALA A 549 -7.95 -12.77 -27.98
CA ALA A 549 -7.37 -11.46 -28.23
C ALA A 549 -8.45 -10.39 -28.44
N ALA A 550 -9.45 -10.66 -29.29
CA ALA A 550 -10.58 -9.76 -29.50
C ALA A 550 -11.39 -9.51 -28.21
N LYS A 551 -11.60 -10.55 -27.41
CA LYS A 551 -12.23 -10.43 -26.09
C LYS A 551 -11.38 -9.59 -25.15
N GLY A 552 -10.04 -9.71 -25.24
CA GLY A 552 -9.11 -8.89 -24.45
C GLY A 552 -9.22 -7.40 -24.76
N GLU A 553 -9.34 -7.03 -26.05
CA GLU A 553 -9.56 -5.63 -26.46
C GLU A 553 -10.88 -5.07 -25.90
N GLN A 554 -11.97 -5.84 -25.97
CA GLN A 554 -13.27 -5.43 -25.43
C GLN A 554 -13.20 -5.23 -23.90
N LEU A 555 -12.57 -6.15 -23.20
CA LEU A 555 -12.40 -6.06 -21.74
C LEU A 555 -11.52 -4.87 -21.37
N HIS A 556 -10.48 -4.59 -22.14
CA HIS A 556 -9.62 -3.43 -21.95
C HIS A 556 -10.39 -2.12 -22.12
N GLU A 557 -11.25 -2.02 -23.14
CA GLU A 557 -12.08 -0.84 -23.38
C GLU A 557 -13.07 -0.60 -22.22
N VAL A 558 -13.75 -1.67 -21.76
CA VAL A 558 -14.67 -1.60 -20.62
C VAL A 558 -13.94 -1.16 -19.35
N ARG A 559 -12.79 -1.76 -19.06
CA ARG A 559 -11.95 -1.37 -17.93
C ARG A 559 -11.53 0.10 -18.00
N THR A 560 -11.05 0.54 -19.15
CA THR A 560 -10.62 1.93 -19.36
C THR A 560 -11.77 2.92 -19.13
N GLY A 561 -12.99 2.54 -19.54
CA GLY A 561 -14.19 3.32 -19.27
C GLY A 561 -14.48 3.49 -17.78
N TYR A 562 -14.43 2.39 -17.01
CA TYR A 562 -14.61 2.44 -15.55
C TYR A 562 -13.45 3.17 -14.86
N GLN A 563 -12.23 2.98 -15.31
CA GLN A 563 -11.05 3.67 -14.79
C GLN A 563 -11.17 5.20 -14.94
N LEU A 564 -11.66 5.67 -16.08
CA LEU A 564 -11.90 7.11 -16.29
C LEU A 564 -12.97 7.67 -15.35
N GLN A 565 -14.04 6.90 -15.12
CA GLN A 565 -15.11 7.31 -14.19
C GLN A 565 -14.60 7.35 -12.75
N ASP A 566 -13.83 6.35 -12.33
CA ASP A 566 -13.22 6.31 -11.01
C ASP A 566 -12.20 7.45 -10.81
N THR A 567 -11.37 7.74 -11.81
CA THR A 567 -10.45 8.89 -11.76
C THR A 567 -11.20 10.21 -11.54
N LYS A 568 -12.29 10.45 -12.28
CA LYS A 568 -13.11 11.64 -12.10
C LYS A 568 -13.72 11.71 -10.70
N ARG A 569 -14.22 10.58 -10.18
CA ARG A 569 -14.76 10.52 -8.82
C ARG A 569 -13.69 10.87 -7.78
N ARG A 570 -12.45 10.41 -7.96
CA ARG A 570 -11.33 10.73 -7.06
C ARG A 570 -10.92 12.19 -7.12
N GLU A 571 -10.93 12.79 -8.30
CA GLU A 571 -10.69 14.23 -8.43
C GLU A 571 -11.72 15.02 -7.63
N ILE A 572 -12.99 14.64 -7.71
CA ILE A 572 -14.05 15.25 -6.91
C ILE A 572 -13.83 14.97 -5.42
N GLN A 573 -13.48 13.75 -5.04
CA GLN A 573 -13.16 13.39 -3.65
C GLN A 573 -11.98 14.20 -3.10
N SER A 574 -10.94 14.39 -3.91
CA SER A 574 -9.78 15.23 -3.55
C SER A 574 -10.19 16.69 -3.34
N ASP A 575 -11.07 17.23 -4.21
CA ASP A 575 -11.62 18.58 -4.03
C ASP A 575 -12.47 18.69 -2.75
N VAL A 576 -13.28 17.66 -2.44
CA VAL A 576 -14.03 17.58 -1.17
C VAL A 576 -13.10 17.59 0.02
N ASN A 577 -12.07 16.74 0.01
CA ASN A 577 -11.11 16.62 1.12
C ASN A 577 -10.36 17.94 1.35
N ALA A 578 -9.88 18.58 0.27
CA ALA A 578 -9.18 19.86 0.35
C ALA A 578 -10.08 20.98 0.91
N ARG A 579 -11.36 20.96 0.57
CA ARG A 579 -12.36 21.92 1.12
C ARG A 579 -12.74 21.56 2.55
N GLU A 580 -12.84 20.28 2.88
CA GLU A 580 -13.12 19.82 4.23
C GLU A 580 -12.05 20.31 5.22
N ASP A 581 -10.77 20.21 4.86
CA ASP A 581 -9.67 20.75 5.66
C ASP A 581 -9.80 22.27 5.88
N LEU A 582 -10.21 23.00 4.83
CA LEU A 582 -10.40 24.44 4.89
C LEU A 582 -11.57 24.84 5.81
N VAL A 583 -12.65 24.07 5.80
CA VAL A 583 -13.86 24.34 6.58
C VAL A 583 -13.97 23.54 7.87
N ALA A 584 -13.01 22.67 8.19
CA ALA A 584 -13.06 21.76 9.33
C ALA A 584 -13.40 22.46 10.66
N GLN A 585 -12.77 23.60 10.94
CA GLN A 585 -13.06 24.38 12.15
C GLN A 585 -14.49 24.95 12.14
N THR A 586 -14.97 25.36 10.97
CA THR A 586 -16.32 25.90 10.83
C THR A 586 -17.38 24.80 10.97
N ILE A 587 -17.12 23.61 10.41
CA ILE A 587 -17.96 22.42 10.57
C ILE A 587 -18.03 22.01 12.05
N TYR A 588 -16.88 21.93 12.72
CA TYR A 588 -16.83 21.62 14.15
C TYR A 588 -17.63 22.63 14.96
N LYS A 589 -17.48 23.93 14.69
CA LYS A 589 -18.24 24.98 15.32
C LYS A 589 -19.75 24.83 15.10
N LEU A 590 -20.17 24.49 13.88
CA LEU A 590 -21.58 24.22 13.58
C LEU A 590 -22.11 23.01 14.37
N GLN A 591 -21.33 21.94 14.47
CA GLN A 591 -21.71 20.74 15.26
C GLN A 591 -21.86 21.07 16.75
N VAL A 592 -20.94 21.86 17.30
CA VAL A 592 -21.00 22.34 18.70
C VAL A 592 -22.25 23.20 18.91
N MET A 593 -22.56 24.10 17.97
CA MET A 593 -23.76 24.93 18.04
C MET A 593 -25.05 24.12 17.91
N GLU A 594 -25.11 23.11 17.05
CA GLU A 594 -26.22 22.16 16.92
C GLU A 594 -26.47 21.40 18.23
N GLU A 595 -25.38 20.92 18.85
CA GLU A 595 -25.48 20.20 20.12
C GLU A 595 -25.93 21.15 21.26
N ALA A 596 -25.38 22.36 21.30
CA ALA A 596 -25.84 23.40 22.23
C ALA A 596 -27.36 23.68 22.07
N MET A 597 -27.81 23.79 20.86
CA MET A 597 -29.25 24.00 20.56
C MET A 597 -30.12 22.83 21.04
N ARG A 598 -29.71 21.57 20.77
CA ARG A 598 -30.39 20.37 21.28
C ARG A 598 -30.49 20.31 22.81
N MET A 599 -29.50 20.84 23.49
CA MET A 599 -29.48 20.87 24.96
C MET A 599 -30.39 21.94 25.54
N LEU A 600 -30.63 23.01 24.76
CA LEU A 600 -31.51 24.13 25.14
C LEU A 600 -32.98 23.87 24.77
N GLU A 601 -33.28 23.09 23.73
CA GLU A 601 -34.62 22.59 23.40
C GLU A 601 -35.07 21.54 24.43
#